data_58fa8e676837443d966664c86b412760
#
_entry.id   58fa8e676837443d966664c86b412760
#
_cell.length_a   1.000
_cell.length_b   1.000
_cell.length_c   1.000
_cell.angle_alpha   90.00
_cell.angle_beta   90.00
_cell.angle_gamma   90.00
#
_symmetry.space_group_name_H-M   'P 1'
#
loop_
_entity.id
_entity.type
_entity.pdbx_description
1 polymer ?
#
loop_
_entity_poly.entity_id
_entity_poly.type
_entity_poly.pdbx_seq_one_letter_code
_entity_poly.pdbx_strand_id
1 'polypeptide(L)'
;MFGNRNDERLPLQRALEAAASLKPGSWESVESLAVLAIECKGTPEAEQLYQTASRAAAQLKAGTYDAVRALAWLSRAGRELHAVSGRGGEP
;
A
#
# COMPACT_ATOMS: atom_id res chain seq x y z
N MET A 1 21.34 -20.72 10.42
CA MET A 1 21.55 -20.14 10.39
C MET A 1 22.06 -19.45 9.78
N PHE A 2 22.22 -19.48 9.30
CA PHE A 2 22.78 -18.80 8.57
C PHE A 2 21.98 -18.20 7.63
N GLY A 3 21.07 -18.71 7.07
CA GLY A 3 20.23 -18.11 6.12
C GLY A 3 19.70 -16.82 6.62
N ASN A 4 19.46 -16.71 7.82
CA ASN A 4 18.98 -15.56 8.34
C ASN A 4 19.84 -14.45 8.22
N ARG A 5 21.06 -14.66 8.22
CA ARG A 5 21.93 -13.64 8.13
C ARG A 5 21.89 -13.02 6.87
N ASN A 6 21.50 -13.65 5.87
CA ASN A 6 21.49 -13.07 4.57
C ASN A 6 20.40 -12.10 4.41
N ASP A 7 19.49 -12.00 5.36
CA ASP A 7 18.40 -11.12 5.20
C ASP A 7 18.50 -9.98 6.14
N GLU A 8 19.56 -9.23 6.00
CA GLU A 8 19.75 -8.09 6.84
C GLU A 8 19.16 -6.84 6.25
N ARG A 9 18.46 -6.97 5.15
CA ARG A 9 17.83 -5.79 4.55
C ARG A 9 16.78 -5.25 5.49
N LEU A 10 16.47 -3.98 5.34
CA LEU A 10 15.44 -3.38 6.14
C LEU A 10 14.11 -4.03 5.86
N PRO A 11 13.26 -4.14 6.86
CA PRO A 11 11.94 -4.75 6.65
C PRO A 11 11.14 -4.14 5.51
N LEU A 12 11.23 -2.83 5.34
CA LEU A 12 10.51 -2.18 4.25
C LEU A 12 11.02 -2.67 2.91
N GLN A 13 12.32 -2.83 2.77
CA GLN A 13 12.89 -3.28 1.52
C GLN A 13 12.42 -4.70 1.21
N ARG A 14 12.37 -5.55 2.23
CA ARG A 14 11.89 -6.90 2.05
C ARG A 14 10.43 -6.91 1.66
N ALA A 15 9.63 -6.03 2.27
CA ALA A 15 8.21 -5.95 1.95
C ALA A 15 7.99 -5.51 0.51
N LEU A 16 8.78 -4.56 0.05
CA LEU A 16 8.64 -4.08 -1.33
C LEU A 16 8.98 -5.18 -2.33
N GLU A 17 10.02 -5.95 -2.04
CA GLU A 17 10.39 -7.02 -2.94
C GLU A 17 9.33 -8.12 -2.97
N ALA A 18 8.76 -8.44 -1.81
CA ALA A 18 7.73 -9.45 -1.76
C ALA A 18 6.50 -8.97 -2.52
N ALA A 19 6.14 -7.72 -2.34
CA ALA A 19 4.95 -7.18 -3.00
C ALA A 19 5.11 -7.19 -4.51
N ALA A 20 6.33 -6.99 -4.99
CA ALA A 20 6.56 -6.94 -6.42
C ALA A 20 6.30 -8.29 -7.11
N SER A 21 6.38 -9.38 -6.34
CA SER A 21 6.20 -10.68 -6.94
C SER A 21 4.83 -11.29 -6.65
N LEU A 22 3.99 -10.60 -5.93
CA LEU A 22 2.67 -11.13 -5.59
C LEU A 22 1.58 -10.44 -6.39
N LYS A 23 0.50 -11.16 -6.62
CA LYS A 23 -0.60 -10.56 -7.35
C LYS A 23 -1.63 -10.04 -6.40
N PRO A 24 -2.03 -8.78 -6.51
CA PRO A 24 -3.03 -8.21 -5.63
C PRO A 24 -4.42 -8.65 -6.07
N GLY A 25 -4.99 -9.60 -5.40
CA GLY A 25 -6.30 -10.11 -5.77
C GLY A 25 -7.24 -10.27 -4.61
N SER A 26 -6.96 -9.66 -3.49
CA SER A 26 -7.82 -9.80 -2.32
C SER A 26 -7.84 -8.49 -1.57
N TRP A 27 -8.79 -8.35 -0.64
CA TRP A 27 -8.83 -7.17 0.21
C TRP A 27 -7.60 -7.08 1.08
N GLU A 28 -7.04 -8.23 1.45
CA GLU A 28 -5.83 -8.26 2.22
C GLU A 28 -4.68 -7.62 1.44
N SER A 29 -4.60 -7.87 0.15
CA SER A 29 -3.57 -7.27 -0.66
C SER A 29 -3.78 -5.77 -0.79
N VAL A 30 -5.03 -5.33 -0.91
CA VAL A 30 -5.32 -3.90 -0.99
C VAL A 30 -4.85 -3.22 0.28
N GLU A 31 -5.18 -3.79 1.42
CA GLU A 31 -4.77 -3.22 2.71
C GLU A 31 -3.26 -3.17 2.81
N SER A 32 -2.60 -4.26 2.48
CA SER A 32 -1.15 -4.34 2.60
C SER A 32 -0.46 -3.33 1.71
N LEU A 33 -0.93 -3.19 0.48
CA LEU A 33 -0.32 -2.25 -0.44
C LEU A 33 -0.58 -0.80 -0.02
N ALA A 34 -1.75 -0.54 0.55
CA ALA A 34 -2.05 0.80 1.03
C ALA A 34 -1.13 1.18 2.19
N VAL A 35 -0.92 0.27 3.12
CA VAL A 35 -0.03 0.53 4.24
C VAL A 35 1.40 0.71 3.73
N LEU A 36 1.81 -0.12 2.77
CA LEU A 36 3.14 -0.02 2.23
C LEU A 36 3.33 1.30 1.51
N ALA A 37 2.30 1.78 0.82
CA ALA A 37 2.39 3.07 0.14
C ALA A 37 2.64 4.19 1.14
N ILE A 38 1.97 4.13 2.29
CA ILE A 38 2.18 5.14 3.31
C ILE A 38 3.62 5.09 3.82
N GLU A 39 4.14 3.87 4.01
CA GLU A 39 5.51 3.73 4.50
C GLU A 39 6.53 4.24 3.49
N CYS A 40 6.17 4.26 2.22
CA CYS A 40 7.07 4.73 1.17
C CYS A 40 6.79 6.17 0.78
N LYS A 41 6.03 6.89 1.60
CA LYS A 41 5.68 8.27 1.29
C LYS A 41 6.91 9.06 0.92
N GLY A 42 6.79 9.81 -0.13
CA GLY A 42 7.91 10.63 -0.61
C GLY A 42 8.75 9.96 -1.69
N THR A 43 8.39 8.74 -2.08
CA THR A 43 9.12 8.05 -3.11
C THR A 43 8.22 7.74 -4.29
N PRO A 44 8.77 7.49 -5.46
CA PRO A 44 7.94 7.12 -6.61
C PRO A 44 7.19 5.81 -6.39
N GLU A 45 7.74 4.91 -5.60
CA GLU A 45 7.10 3.66 -5.32
C GLU A 45 5.77 3.85 -4.60
N ALA A 46 5.68 4.88 -3.77
CA ALA A 46 4.45 5.10 -3.01
C ALA A 46 3.26 5.27 -3.92
N GLU A 47 3.43 6.06 -4.96
CA GLU A 47 2.32 6.30 -5.87
C GLU A 47 1.97 5.04 -6.65
N GLN A 48 2.97 4.27 -7.04
CA GLN A 48 2.71 3.05 -7.76
C GLN A 48 1.96 2.04 -6.91
N LEU A 49 2.34 1.92 -5.64
CA LEU A 49 1.67 1.02 -4.72
C LEU A 49 0.22 1.45 -4.51
N TYR A 50 0.01 2.74 -4.37
CA TYR A 50 -1.32 3.27 -4.17
C TYR A 50 -2.19 2.99 -5.40
N GLN A 51 -1.64 3.19 -6.60
CA GLN A 51 -2.39 2.95 -7.83
C GLN A 51 -2.72 1.47 -7.98
N THR A 52 -1.78 0.60 -7.64
CA THR A 52 -2.01 -0.83 -7.72
C THR A 52 -3.13 -1.24 -6.76
N ALA A 53 -3.08 -0.71 -5.53
CA ALA A 53 -4.10 -1.02 -4.55
C ALA A 53 -5.47 -0.51 -5.00
N SER A 54 -5.50 0.68 -5.58
CA SER A 54 -6.76 1.27 -6.05
C SER A 54 -7.38 0.45 -7.17
N ARG A 55 -6.53 0.00 -8.10
CA ARG A 55 -7.04 -0.80 -9.20
C ARG A 55 -7.55 -2.15 -8.72
N ALA A 56 -6.84 -2.76 -7.76
CA ALA A 56 -7.28 -4.02 -7.22
C ALA A 56 -8.62 -3.86 -6.48
N ALA A 57 -8.73 -2.78 -5.71
CA ALA A 57 -9.95 -2.53 -4.97
C ALA A 57 -11.15 -2.38 -5.89
N ALA A 58 -10.94 -1.79 -7.05
CA ALA A 58 -12.03 -1.55 -7.98
C ALA A 58 -12.58 -2.86 -8.57
N GLN A 59 -11.80 -3.94 -8.47
CA GLN A 59 -12.24 -5.21 -9.02
C GLN A 59 -12.88 -6.12 -7.98
N LEU A 60 -12.91 -5.71 -6.73
CA LEU A 60 -13.39 -6.57 -5.66
C LEU A 60 -14.72 -6.10 -5.11
N LYS A 61 -15.50 -7.03 -4.58
CA LYS A 61 -16.78 -6.67 -4.00
C LYS A 61 -16.59 -6.26 -2.57
N ALA A 62 -17.22 -5.17 -2.18
CA ALA A 62 -17.05 -4.62 -0.85
C ALA A 62 -18.15 -5.08 0.12
N GLY A 63 -18.21 -6.36 0.34
CA GLY A 63 -19.28 -6.90 1.17
C GLY A 63 -18.84 -7.47 2.49
N THR A 64 -17.63 -7.20 2.93
CA THR A 64 -17.12 -7.78 4.17
C THR A 64 -16.41 -6.71 4.98
N TYR A 65 -16.12 -7.02 6.23
CA TYR A 65 -15.35 -6.11 7.05
C TYR A 65 -13.89 -6.01 6.58
N ASP A 66 -13.39 -7.05 5.90
CA ASP A 66 -12.07 -6.95 5.32
C ASP A 66 -12.05 -5.85 4.28
N ALA A 67 -13.14 -5.73 3.51
CA ALA A 67 -13.24 -4.67 2.53
C ALA A 67 -13.27 -3.31 3.21
N VAL A 68 -14.01 -3.19 4.30
CA VAL A 68 -14.11 -1.94 5.01
C VAL A 68 -12.73 -1.50 5.49
N ARG A 69 -11.99 -2.43 6.08
CA ARG A 69 -10.67 -2.11 6.61
C ARG A 69 -9.70 -1.72 5.50
N ALA A 70 -9.72 -2.50 4.41
CA ALA A 70 -8.82 -2.23 3.30
C ALA A 70 -9.12 -0.88 2.66
N LEU A 71 -10.42 -0.58 2.49
CA LEU A 71 -10.79 0.70 1.88
C LEU A 71 -10.47 1.86 2.80
N ALA A 72 -10.58 1.67 4.10
CA ALA A 72 -10.21 2.70 5.04
C ALA A 72 -8.71 3.00 4.95
N TRP A 73 -7.89 1.95 4.84
CA TRP A 73 -6.46 2.15 4.68
C TRP A 73 -6.13 2.79 3.35
N LEU A 74 -6.85 2.42 2.29
CA LEU A 74 -6.64 3.02 0.99
C LEU A 74 -6.98 4.50 1.03
N SER A 75 -8.06 4.85 1.72
CA SER A 75 -8.44 6.23 1.89
C SER A 75 -7.36 7.00 2.62
N ARG A 76 -6.81 6.40 3.67
CA ARG A 76 -5.75 7.06 4.41
C ARG A 76 -4.51 7.22 3.55
N ALA A 77 -4.17 6.21 2.77
CA ALA A 77 -3.01 6.29 1.89
C ALA A 77 -3.17 7.44 0.91
N GLY A 78 -4.36 7.60 0.35
CA GLY A 78 -4.59 8.71 -0.56
C GLY A 78 -4.39 10.05 0.12
N ARG A 79 -4.90 10.18 1.33
CA ARG A 79 -4.72 11.44 2.05
C ARG A 79 -3.27 11.69 2.38
N GLU A 80 -2.55 10.63 2.80
CA GLU A 80 -1.16 10.80 3.17
C GLU A 80 -0.27 11.15 1.98
N LEU A 81 -0.53 10.51 0.86
CA LEU A 81 0.30 10.76 -0.30
C LEU A 81 -0.05 12.07 -1.02
N HIS A 82 -1.28 12.48 -0.95
CA HIS A 82 -1.71 13.67 -1.70
C HIS A 82 -2.13 14.84 -0.81
N ALA A 83 -1.91 14.70 0.47
CA ALA A 83 -2.39 15.72 1.39
C ALA A 83 -1.79 17.06 1.16
N VAL A 84 -0.53 17.07 0.90
CA VAL A 84 0.14 18.32 0.73
C VAL A 84 -0.42 19.08 -0.43
N SER A 85 -0.60 18.42 -1.53
CA SER A 85 -1.11 19.13 -2.64
C SER A 85 -2.54 19.51 -2.36
N GLY A 86 -3.26 18.68 -1.68
CA GLY A 86 -4.62 19.01 -1.40
C GLY A 86 -4.71 20.18 -0.52
N ARG A 87 -3.81 20.26 0.44
CA ARG A 87 -3.88 21.26 1.28
C ARG A 87 -3.52 22.47 0.71
N GLY A 88 -2.57 22.44 -0.08
CA GLY A 88 -2.17 23.60 -0.69
C GLY A 88 -3.31 24.27 -1.30
N GLY A 89 -4.15 23.53 -1.76
CA GLY A 89 -5.22 24.09 -2.42
C GLY A 89 -6.26 24.60 -1.55
N GLU A 90 -6.30 24.30 -0.42
CA GLU A 90 -7.31 24.63 0.19
C GLU A 90 -7.25 25.51 0.89
N PRO A 91 -7.55 25.96 0.99
CA PRO A 91 -7.79 26.87 1.43
C PRO A 91 -8.22 27.00 1.75
#